data_6fcc5bb5cc7dfdae164a0df0004a5b25
#
_entry.id   6fcc5bb5cc7dfdae164a0df0004a5b25
#
_cell.length_a   1.000
_cell.length_b   1.000
_cell.length_c   1.000
_cell.angle_alpha   90.00
_cell.angle_beta   90.00
_cell.angle_gamma   90.00
#
_symmetry.space_group_name_H-M   'P 1'
#
loop_
_entity.id
_entity.type
_entity.pdbx_description
1 polymer ?
#
loop_
_entity_poly.entity_id
_entity_poly.type
_entity_poly.pdbx_seq_one_letter_code
_entity_poly.pdbx_strand_id
1 'polypeptide(L)'
;MELDPTAAAAGARLITHETIGSTNEEALRLGRSGERAPLWIAAKMQTAGRGRRGRSWVSEPGNLYASLLLSDPSTPDRFPELSFVAALALHDAVTARIPGLAGRVALKWPNDLLIDRNKFAGILVEGEGTTVVIGLGVNCVHHP
;
A
#
# COMPACT_ATOMS: atom_id res chain seq x y z
N MET A 1 9.64 1.81 12.08
CA MET A 1 8.38 2.19 11.43
C MET A 1 7.26 1.99 12.44
N GLU A 2 6.39 2.94 12.60
CA GLU A 2 5.32 2.94 13.60
C GLU A 2 4.01 3.37 12.96
N LEU A 3 2.89 2.92 13.53
CA LEU A 3 1.56 3.38 13.12
C LEU A 3 1.31 4.79 13.65
N ASP A 4 0.58 5.58 12.85
CA ASP A 4 -0.03 6.80 13.35
C ASP A 4 -0.99 6.46 14.52
N PRO A 5 -1.01 7.28 15.59
CA PRO A 5 -1.90 7.02 16.75
C PRO A 5 -3.37 6.87 16.38
N THR A 6 -3.85 7.57 15.35
CA THR A 6 -5.23 7.44 14.87
C THR A 6 -5.50 6.06 14.25
N ALA A 7 -4.54 5.50 13.52
CA ALA A 7 -4.65 4.16 12.96
C ALA A 7 -4.65 3.09 14.08
N ALA A 8 -3.78 3.25 15.06
CA ALA A 8 -3.74 2.35 16.22
C ALA A 8 -5.03 2.42 17.04
N ALA A 9 -5.58 3.61 17.26
CA ALA A 9 -6.87 3.82 17.93
C ALA A 9 -8.04 3.20 17.16
N ALA A 10 -7.96 3.11 15.83
CA ALA A 10 -8.93 2.44 14.98
C ALA A 10 -8.77 0.90 14.95
N GLY A 11 -7.86 0.35 15.75
CA GLY A 11 -7.65 -1.09 15.89
C GLY A 11 -6.64 -1.68 14.91
N ALA A 12 -5.97 -0.86 14.10
CA ALA A 12 -4.93 -1.33 13.20
C ALA A 12 -3.70 -1.83 13.99
N ARG A 13 -3.05 -2.85 13.44
CA ARG A 13 -1.78 -3.39 13.94
C ARG A 13 -0.73 -3.30 12.84
N LEU A 14 0.53 -3.44 13.17
CA LEU A 14 1.65 -3.39 12.22
C LEU A 14 2.63 -4.53 12.47
N ILE A 15 2.98 -5.24 11.42
CA ILE A 15 4.09 -6.20 11.38
C ILE A 15 5.15 -5.63 10.43
N THR A 16 6.41 -5.61 10.86
CA THR A 16 7.52 -5.09 10.05
C THR A 16 8.53 -6.19 9.75
N HIS A 17 9.11 -6.12 8.56
CA HIS A 17 10.18 -7.02 8.10
C HIS A 17 11.37 -6.19 7.60
N GLU A 18 12.58 -6.67 7.84
CA GLU A 18 13.77 -6.13 7.20
C GLU A 18 13.75 -6.46 5.70
N THR A 19 13.49 -7.72 5.40
CA THR A 19 13.38 -8.23 4.03
C THR A 19 12.27 -9.26 3.95
N ILE A 20 11.49 -9.21 2.87
CA ILE A 20 10.43 -10.18 2.59
C ILE A 20 10.31 -10.39 1.07
N GLY A 21 9.66 -11.44 0.64
CA GLY A 21 9.32 -11.66 -0.77
C GLY A 21 8.42 -10.53 -1.31
N SER A 22 7.23 -10.45 -0.74
CA SER A 22 6.23 -9.42 -1.07
C SER A 22 5.33 -9.16 0.14
N THR A 23 5.12 -7.89 0.48
CA THR A 23 4.19 -7.50 1.56
C THR A 23 2.75 -7.87 1.24
N ASN A 24 2.34 -7.79 -0.03
CA ASN A 24 1.01 -8.24 -0.46
C ASN A 24 0.83 -9.75 -0.29
N GLU A 25 1.81 -10.54 -0.70
CA GLU A 25 1.75 -12.00 -0.59
C GLU A 25 1.68 -12.43 0.88
N GLU A 26 2.48 -11.82 1.74
CA GLU A 26 2.43 -12.08 3.19
C GLU A 26 1.09 -11.69 3.79
N ALA A 27 0.53 -10.54 3.40
CA ALA A 27 -0.79 -10.12 3.85
C ALA A 27 -1.89 -11.11 3.43
N LEU A 28 -1.85 -11.61 2.19
CA LEU A 28 -2.79 -12.65 1.73
C LEU A 28 -2.63 -13.95 2.53
N ARG A 29 -1.38 -14.36 2.78
CA ARG A 29 -1.10 -15.55 3.61
C ARG A 29 -1.66 -15.41 5.02
N LEU A 30 -1.46 -14.25 5.66
CA LEU A 30 -2.00 -13.96 6.99
C LEU A 30 -3.53 -13.92 6.98
N GLY A 31 -4.14 -13.38 5.94
CA GLY A 31 -5.58 -13.41 5.76
C GLY A 31 -6.14 -14.83 5.70
N ARG A 32 -5.47 -15.73 4.95
CA ARG A 32 -5.85 -17.16 4.89
C ARG A 32 -5.70 -17.88 6.23
N SER A 33 -4.73 -17.48 7.05
CA SER A 33 -4.54 -18.04 8.39
C SER A 33 -5.52 -17.49 9.45
N GLY A 34 -6.38 -16.56 9.07
CA GLY A 34 -7.38 -15.97 9.97
C GLY A 34 -6.87 -14.83 10.83
N GLU A 35 -5.77 -14.19 10.45
CA GLU A 35 -5.28 -13.01 11.17
C GLU A 35 -6.32 -11.88 11.20
N ARG A 36 -6.40 -11.23 12.35
CA ARG A 36 -7.36 -10.15 12.57
C ARG A 36 -6.97 -8.89 11.78
N ALA A 37 -7.90 -8.39 11.00
CA ALA A 37 -7.81 -7.13 10.29
C ALA A 37 -8.39 -5.96 11.15
N PRO A 38 -8.04 -4.69 10.87
CA PRO A 38 -7.05 -4.27 9.89
C PRO A 38 -5.60 -4.52 10.35
N LEU A 39 -4.76 -4.98 9.43
CA LEU A 39 -3.37 -5.30 9.71
C LEU A 39 -2.46 -4.76 8.61
N TRP A 40 -1.48 -3.96 8.99
CA TRP A 40 -0.42 -3.50 8.11
C TRP A 40 0.77 -4.44 8.14
N ILE A 41 1.29 -4.76 6.98
CA ILE A 41 2.57 -5.46 6.77
C ILE A 41 3.47 -4.51 6.02
N ALA A 42 4.63 -4.20 6.58
CA ALA A 42 5.60 -3.32 5.95
C ALA A 42 6.98 -3.96 5.92
N ALA A 43 7.78 -3.60 4.92
CA ALA A 43 9.14 -4.10 4.77
C ALA A 43 10.09 -3.00 4.31
N LYS A 44 11.37 -3.12 4.69
CA LYS A 44 12.41 -2.23 4.18
C LYS A 44 12.84 -2.62 2.77
N MET A 45 12.74 -3.90 2.42
CA MET A 45 13.10 -4.44 1.11
C MET A 45 12.18 -5.59 0.71
N GLN A 46 11.86 -5.68 -0.57
CA GLN A 46 11.17 -6.84 -1.14
C GLN A 46 12.02 -7.51 -2.22
N THR A 47 12.10 -8.84 -2.18
CA THR A 47 12.85 -9.61 -3.19
C THR A 47 11.98 -10.01 -4.38
N ALA A 48 10.68 -9.95 -4.24
CA ALA A 48 9.69 -10.30 -5.26
C ALA A 48 8.51 -9.32 -5.25
N GLY A 49 8.80 -8.02 -5.14
CA GLY A 49 7.80 -6.97 -5.19
C GLY A 49 7.00 -7.02 -6.49
N ARG A 50 5.69 -6.82 -6.40
CA ARG A 50 4.77 -6.96 -7.53
C ARG A 50 4.01 -5.68 -7.82
N GLY A 51 3.86 -5.38 -9.10
CA GLY A 51 2.92 -4.43 -9.64
C GLY A 51 1.76 -5.13 -10.36
N ARG A 52 0.90 -4.35 -10.99
CA ARG A 52 -0.20 -4.88 -11.80
C ARG A 52 0.29 -5.68 -13.00
N ARG A 53 -0.52 -6.67 -13.43
CA ARG A 53 -0.29 -7.48 -14.63
C ARG A 53 1.05 -8.23 -14.59
N GLY A 54 1.45 -8.70 -13.41
CA GLY A 54 2.68 -9.47 -13.25
C GLY A 54 3.98 -8.67 -13.39
N ARG A 55 3.92 -7.34 -13.45
CA ARG A 55 5.13 -6.51 -13.46
C ARG A 55 5.83 -6.59 -12.12
N SER A 56 7.15 -6.56 -12.14
CA SER A 56 7.93 -6.44 -10.92
C SER A 56 7.91 -5.00 -10.40
N TRP A 57 7.96 -4.87 -9.08
CA TRP A 57 8.18 -3.60 -8.39
C TRP A 57 9.54 -3.66 -7.70
N VAL A 58 10.49 -2.89 -8.18
CA VAL A 58 11.83 -2.82 -7.59
C VAL A 58 11.72 -2.23 -6.20
N SER A 59 12.27 -2.95 -5.21
CA SER A 59 11.99 -2.67 -3.80
C SER A 59 13.26 -2.64 -2.96
N GLU A 60 14.13 -1.68 -3.26
CA GLU A 60 15.36 -1.42 -2.52
C GLU A 60 15.11 -0.64 -1.23
N PRO A 61 16.00 -0.72 -0.22
CA PRO A 61 15.88 0.05 1.00
C PRO A 61 15.79 1.56 0.77
N GLY A 62 15.00 2.25 1.58
CA GLY A 62 14.82 3.71 1.51
C GLY A 62 13.45 4.15 1.00
N ASN A 63 12.71 3.24 0.38
CA ASN A 63 11.33 3.48 -0.05
C ASN A 63 10.33 2.83 0.91
N LEU A 64 9.05 3.14 0.75
CA LEU A 64 7.99 2.54 1.54
C LEU A 64 7.34 1.39 0.77
N TYR A 65 7.30 0.21 1.37
CA TYR A 65 6.55 -0.96 0.90
C TYR A 65 5.65 -1.42 2.03
N ALA A 66 4.36 -1.27 1.85
CA ALA A 66 3.38 -1.62 2.87
C ALA A 66 2.11 -2.18 2.24
N SER A 67 1.49 -3.12 2.93
CA SER A 67 0.22 -3.72 2.53
C SER A 67 -0.76 -3.71 3.69
N LEU A 68 -1.99 -3.28 3.42
CA LEU A 68 -3.08 -3.29 4.38
C LEU A 68 -3.99 -4.49 4.11
N LEU A 69 -4.11 -5.35 5.11
CA LEU A 69 -5.06 -6.46 5.13
C LEU A 69 -6.39 -5.98 5.69
N LEU A 70 -7.46 -6.16 4.94
CA LEU A 70 -8.84 -5.88 5.33
C LEU A 70 -9.70 -7.13 5.18
N SER A 71 -10.71 -7.25 6.04
CA SER A 71 -11.74 -8.29 5.96
C SER A 71 -13.09 -7.66 5.67
N ASP A 72 -13.74 -8.14 4.59
CA ASP A 72 -15.10 -7.75 4.22
C ASP A 72 -15.35 -6.23 4.19
N PRO A 73 -14.43 -5.44 3.55
CA PRO A 73 -14.59 -3.98 3.53
C PRO A 73 -15.72 -3.51 2.61
N SER A 74 -16.10 -4.34 1.64
CA SER A 74 -17.20 -4.12 0.69
C SER A 74 -17.52 -5.43 -0.02
N THR A 75 -18.48 -5.41 -0.96
CA THR A 75 -18.72 -6.57 -1.83
C THR A 75 -17.54 -6.81 -2.79
N PRO A 76 -17.18 -8.06 -3.12
CA PRO A 76 -16.00 -8.36 -3.93
C PRO A 76 -15.95 -7.68 -5.30
N ASP A 77 -17.10 -7.46 -5.92
CA ASP A 77 -17.21 -6.75 -7.20
C ASP A 77 -16.76 -5.27 -7.10
N ARG A 78 -16.76 -4.69 -5.90
CA ARG A 78 -16.33 -3.32 -5.63
C ARG A 78 -14.89 -3.20 -5.12
N PHE A 79 -14.19 -4.29 -4.89
CA PHE A 79 -12.78 -4.23 -4.42
C PHE A 79 -11.87 -3.35 -5.29
N PRO A 80 -12.00 -3.33 -6.63
CA PRO A 80 -11.19 -2.41 -7.44
C PRO A 80 -11.36 -0.93 -7.10
N GLU A 81 -12.50 -0.51 -6.57
CA GLU A 81 -12.74 0.87 -6.14
C GLU A 81 -11.84 1.29 -4.96
N LEU A 82 -11.36 0.31 -4.18
CA LEU A 82 -10.46 0.57 -3.06
C LEU A 82 -9.11 1.17 -3.50
N SER A 83 -8.73 0.98 -4.75
CA SER A 83 -7.54 1.64 -5.29
C SER A 83 -7.68 3.16 -5.31
N PHE A 84 -8.88 3.67 -5.56
CA PHE A 84 -9.17 5.12 -5.53
C PHE A 84 -9.16 5.66 -4.10
N VAL A 85 -9.75 4.92 -3.16
CA VAL A 85 -9.74 5.28 -1.73
C VAL A 85 -8.30 5.33 -1.22
N ALA A 86 -7.50 4.32 -1.55
CA ALA A 86 -6.09 4.27 -1.17
C ALA A 86 -5.28 5.40 -1.82
N ALA A 87 -5.54 5.72 -3.08
CA ALA A 87 -4.87 6.81 -3.79
C ALA A 87 -5.17 8.16 -3.14
N LEU A 88 -6.43 8.43 -2.79
CA LEU A 88 -6.82 9.64 -2.09
C LEU A 88 -6.17 9.73 -0.70
N ALA A 89 -6.19 8.63 0.06
CA ALA A 89 -5.57 8.57 1.38
C ALA A 89 -4.06 8.82 1.31
N LEU A 90 -3.38 8.24 0.32
CA LEU A 90 -1.95 8.44 0.12
C LEU A 90 -1.64 9.88 -0.33
N HIS A 91 -2.45 10.44 -1.23
CA HIS A 91 -2.35 11.85 -1.63
C HIS A 91 -2.43 12.77 -0.40
N ASP A 92 -3.43 12.57 0.45
CA ASP A 92 -3.64 13.41 1.63
C ASP A 92 -2.50 13.23 2.64
N ALA A 93 -2.04 12.02 2.87
CA ALA A 93 -0.92 11.73 3.76
C ALA A 93 0.38 12.41 3.30
N VAL A 94 0.68 12.34 2.01
CA VAL A 94 1.91 12.93 1.44
C VAL A 94 1.84 14.45 1.48
N THR A 95 0.73 15.05 1.08
CA THR A 95 0.58 16.52 1.05
C THR A 95 0.51 17.13 2.45
N ALA A 96 -0.05 16.41 3.42
CA ALA A 96 -0.04 16.83 4.82
C ALA A 96 1.36 16.81 5.43
N ARG A 97 2.18 15.80 5.08
CA ARG A 97 3.55 15.66 5.59
C ARG A 97 4.56 16.57 4.90
N ILE A 98 4.33 16.86 3.63
CA ILE A 98 5.22 17.67 2.80
C ILE A 98 4.39 18.77 2.13
N PRO A 99 4.11 19.88 2.83
CA PRO A 99 3.23 20.94 2.32
C PRO A 99 3.67 21.54 0.98
N GLY A 100 4.98 21.52 0.69
CA GLY A 100 5.51 21.95 -0.60
C GLY A 100 5.07 21.11 -1.81
N LEU A 101 4.48 19.94 -1.58
CA LEU A 101 3.91 19.11 -2.63
C LEU A 101 2.42 19.37 -2.90
N ALA A 102 1.77 20.22 -2.11
CA ALA A 102 0.38 20.61 -2.35
C ALA A 102 0.22 21.20 -3.76
N GLY A 103 -0.74 20.70 -4.52
CA GLY A 103 -0.96 21.08 -5.92
C GLY A 103 -0.01 20.45 -6.94
N ARG A 104 1.02 19.71 -6.49
CA ARG A 104 1.98 19.01 -7.37
C ARG A 104 1.72 17.50 -7.47
N VAL A 105 0.99 16.94 -6.51
CA VAL A 105 0.60 15.53 -6.52
C VAL A 105 -0.67 15.35 -7.33
N ALA A 106 -0.66 14.43 -8.26
CA ALA A 106 -1.80 14.07 -9.08
C ALA A 106 -2.07 12.56 -9.02
N LEU A 107 -3.33 12.22 -9.14
CA LEU A 107 -3.77 10.83 -9.27
C LEU A 107 -3.81 10.46 -10.75
N LYS A 108 -3.15 9.37 -11.12
CA LYS A 108 -3.25 8.79 -12.46
C LYS A 108 -4.04 7.49 -12.38
N TRP A 109 -5.22 7.50 -13.00
CA TRP A 109 -6.08 6.34 -13.06
C TRP A 109 -5.35 5.12 -13.66
N PRO A 110 -5.56 3.90 -13.11
CA PRO A 110 -6.47 3.62 -11.98
C PRO A 110 -5.77 3.57 -10.61
N ASN A 111 -4.44 3.60 -10.53
CA ASN A 111 -3.73 3.19 -9.31
C ASN A 111 -2.34 3.83 -9.11
N ASP A 112 -2.04 4.91 -9.80
CA ASP A 112 -0.75 5.58 -9.72
C ASP A 112 -0.88 6.98 -9.12
N LEU A 113 0.17 7.42 -8.40
CA LEU A 113 0.33 8.81 -8.01
C LEU A 113 1.58 9.40 -8.65
N LEU A 114 1.46 10.64 -9.08
CA LEU A 114 2.50 11.38 -9.76
C LEU A 114 2.86 12.65 -8.97
N ILE A 115 4.15 13.00 -8.99
CA ILE A 115 4.64 14.33 -8.61
C ILE A 115 5.22 14.96 -9.87
N ASP A 116 4.73 16.15 -10.26
CA ASP A 116 5.17 16.86 -11.46
C ASP A 116 5.18 15.94 -12.70
N ARG A 117 4.13 15.12 -12.85
CA ARG A 117 3.92 14.15 -13.95
C ARG A 117 4.81 12.90 -13.89
N ASN A 118 5.65 12.75 -12.88
CA ASN A 118 6.48 11.55 -12.69
C ASN A 118 5.88 10.64 -11.64
N LYS A 119 5.75 9.35 -11.95
CA LYS A 119 5.20 8.36 -11.03
C LYS A 119 6.12 8.21 -9.81
N PHE A 120 5.58 8.42 -8.62
CA PHE A 120 6.30 8.17 -7.37
C PHE A 120 5.66 7.06 -6.53
N ALA A 121 4.40 6.70 -6.78
CA ALA A 121 3.73 5.65 -6.02
C ALA A 121 2.82 4.82 -6.90
N GLY A 122 2.68 3.56 -6.53
CA GLY A 122 1.75 2.61 -7.14
C GLY A 122 0.93 1.88 -6.08
N ILE A 123 -0.28 1.49 -6.45
CA ILE A 123 -1.23 0.78 -5.60
C ILE A 123 -1.59 -0.54 -6.28
N LEU A 124 -1.59 -1.63 -5.51
CA LEU A 124 -2.00 -2.95 -5.98
C LEU A 124 -3.06 -3.52 -5.03
N VAL A 125 -4.29 -3.63 -5.51
CA VAL A 125 -5.39 -4.25 -4.78
C VAL A 125 -5.53 -5.71 -5.21
N GLU A 126 -5.48 -6.63 -4.25
CA GLU A 126 -5.67 -8.05 -4.49
C GLU A 126 -6.72 -8.59 -3.52
N GLY A 127 -7.65 -9.41 -4.02
CA GLY A 127 -8.73 -10.00 -3.23
C GLY A 127 -8.76 -11.51 -3.30
N GLU A 128 -9.11 -12.15 -2.18
CA GLU A 128 -9.42 -13.58 -2.06
C GLU A 128 -10.67 -13.73 -1.19
N GLY A 129 -11.80 -14.16 -1.80
CA GLY A 129 -13.06 -14.23 -1.07
C GLY A 129 -13.49 -12.87 -0.54
N THR A 130 -13.64 -12.74 0.78
CA THR A 130 -13.97 -11.48 1.47
C THR A 130 -12.72 -10.73 1.95
N THR A 131 -11.54 -11.32 1.82
CA THR A 131 -10.27 -10.71 2.17
C THR A 131 -9.77 -9.83 1.05
N VAL A 132 -9.31 -8.64 1.39
CA VAL A 132 -8.67 -7.74 0.44
C VAL A 132 -7.35 -7.23 1.00
N VAL A 133 -6.36 -7.10 0.13
CA VAL A 133 -5.07 -6.52 0.44
C VAL A 133 -4.84 -5.31 -0.46
N ILE A 134 -4.48 -4.19 0.14
CA ILE A 134 -4.13 -2.96 -0.56
C ILE A 134 -2.63 -2.73 -0.39
N GLY A 135 -1.86 -2.99 -1.44
CA GLY A 135 -0.42 -2.77 -1.46
C GLY A 135 -0.07 -1.37 -1.91
N LEU A 136 0.90 -0.77 -1.23
CA LEU A 136 1.46 0.54 -1.52
C LEU A 136 2.96 0.42 -1.74
N GLY A 137 3.44 0.89 -2.88
CA GLY A 137 4.85 1.14 -3.12
C GLY A 137 5.06 2.64 -3.32
N VAL A 138 5.88 3.27 -2.48
CA VAL A 138 6.14 4.70 -2.55
C VAL A 138 7.64 4.94 -2.69
N ASN A 139 8.04 5.57 -3.77
CA ASN A 139 9.42 5.95 -4.04
C ASN A 139 9.75 7.22 -3.25
N CYS A 140 10.44 7.06 -2.13
CA CYS A 140 10.86 8.16 -1.26
C CYS A 140 12.28 8.62 -1.57
N VAL A 141 13.18 7.68 -1.87
CA VAL A 141 14.62 7.91 -2.12
C VAL A 141 15.02 7.43 -3.51
N HIS A 142 14.58 6.25 -3.90
CA HIS A 142 14.91 5.62 -5.17
C HIS A 142 13.71 5.54 -6.09
N HIS A 143 13.94 5.76 -7.37
CA HIS A 143 12.96 5.50 -8.44
C HIS A 143 13.65 4.77 -9.59
N PRO A 144 13.02 3.77 -10.18
CA PRO A 144 13.53 3.10 -11.38
C PRO A 144 13.44 3.99 -12.63
#